data_511095a9cf816427cc997faba0f834d6
#
_entry.id   511095a9cf816427cc997faba0f834d6
#
_cell.length_a   1.000
_cell.length_b   1.000
_cell.length_c   1.000
_cell.angle_alpha   90.00
_cell.angle_beta   90.00
_cell.angle_gamma   90.00
#
_symmetry.space_group_name_H-M   'P 1'
#
loop_
_entity.id
_entity.type
_entity.pdbx_description
1 polymer ?
#
loop_
_entity_poly.entity_id
_entity_poly.type
_entity_poly.pdbx_seq_one_letter_code
_entity_poly.pdbx_strand_id
1 'polypeptide(L)'
;MAPGALAQVLGDLPNVHNDNLLVGFDTSDDASVFRVGENLGLVQSIDFFPPMVDDPFLFGQIAAANSLSDIYAMGGRPSHAMNLLCIPSCLGVEVAGQILAGGADKCVEAGCSIAGGHTINDDEPKYGLSVSGFVALDRMLANSGARVGDVLLLTKAIGSGIITTAIKGELIEQDEAAAMFDSMRTLNEAPIRLAEGLELHGCTDVTGFGLIGHACEMAEGSGVQVELASGAVPLFDQVLDMARLGIILSLIHI
;
A
#
# COMPACT_ATOMS: atom_id res chain seq x y z
N MET A 1 -4.87 11.75 8.71
CA MET A 1 -4.22 13.08 8.82
C MET A 1 -3.93 13.55 7.41
N ALA A 2 -4.16 14.82 7.08
CA ALA A 2 -3.83 15.34 5.75
C ALA A 2 -2.30 15.32 5.53
N PRO A 3 -1.81 15.06 4.29
CA PRO A 3 -0.36 14.94 4.02
C PRO A 3 0.48 16.11 4.52
N GLY A 4 0.02 17.34 4.30
CA GLY A 4 0.74 18.54 4.77
C GLY A 4 0.83 18.66 6.30
N ALA A 5 -0.19 18.21 7.04
CA ALA A 5 -0.16 18.21 8.50
C ALA A 5 0.78 17.10 9.03
N LEU A 6 0.83 15.95 8.36
CA LEU A 6 1.75 14.88 8.71
C LEU A 6 3.21 15.31 8.47
N ALA A 7 3.50 15.90 7.31
CA ALA A 7 4.83 16.42 6.98
C ALA A 7 5.32 17.47 8.01
N GLN A 8 4.43 18.36 8.46
CA GLN A 8 4.76 19.34 9.50
C GLN A 8 5.11 18.67 10.82
N VAL A 9 4.32 17.69 11.27
CA VAL A 9 4.58 16.97 12.53
C VAL A 9 5.90 16.19 12.46
N LEU A 10 6.17 15.52 11.34
CA LEU A 10 7.39 14.73 11.15
C LEU A 10 8.64 15.64 11.04
N GLY A 11 8.53 16.81 10.40
CA GLY A 11 9.64 17.76 10.25
C GLY A 11 10.14 18.35 11.58
N ASP A 12 9.31 18.37 12.61
CA ASP A 12 9.67 18.86 13.96
C ASP A 12 10.28 17.76 14.85
N LEU A 13 10.31 16.50 14.38
CA LEU A 13 10.83 15.39 15.19
C LEU A 13 12.36 15.37 15.18
N PRO A 14 13.01 15.22 16.36
CA PRO A 14 14.45 15.01 16.40
C PRO A 14 14.80 13.67 15.75
N ASN A 15 15.68 13.69 14.77
CA ASN A 15 16.16 12.50 14.08
C ASN A 15 17.68 12.35 14.25
N VAL A 16 18.13 11.09 14.37
CA VAL A 16 19.57 10.77 14.42
C VAL A 16 20.03 10.54 12.99
N HIS A 17 20.94 11.39 12.50
CA HIS A 17 21.55 11.19 11.20
C HIS A 17 22.31 9.86 11.14
N ASN A 18 22.04 9.04 10.12
CA ASN A 18 22.68 7.76 9.89
C ASN A 18 22.92 7.55 8.40
N ASP A 19 24.17 7.52 7.98
CA ASP A 19 24.56 7.33 6.56
C ASP A 19 24.07 6.01 5.94
N ASN A 20 23.66 5.04 6.76
CA ASN A 20 23.09 3.79 6.29
C ASN A 20 21.56 3.86 6.09
N LEU A 21 20.86 4.87 6.59
CA LEU A 21 19.47 5.12 6.27
C LEU A 21 19.41 5.84 4.92
N LEU A 22 19.15 5.07 3.86
CA LEU A 22 19.17 5.56 2.48
C LEU A 22 17.84 6.23 2.10
N VAL A 23 16.74 5.70 2.63
CA VAL A 23 15.37 6.19 2.44
C VAL A 23 14.70 6.22 3.80
N GLY A 24 14.19 7.38 4.18
CA GLY A 24 13.46 7.64 5.42
C GLY A 24 12.16 8.39 5.14
N PHE A 25 11.57 8.99 6.16
CA PHE A 25 10.31 9.74 6.02
C PHE A 25 10.46 11.09 5.29
N ASP A 26 11.70 11.55 5.04
CA ASP A 26 11.96 12.87 4.42
C ASP A 26 11.62 12.88 2.91
N THR A 27 11.58 11.73 2.26
CA THR A 27 11.40 11.59 0.81
C THR A 27 9.99 11.14 0.41
N SER A 28 9.10 10.85 1.37
CA SER A 28 7.73 10.35 1.15
C SER A 28 7.69 9.09 0.26
N ASP A 29 8.71 8.25 0.36
CA ASP A 29 8.75 6.94 -0.30
C ASP A 29 7.86 5.92 0.45
N ASP A 30 7.50 4.83 -0.23
CA ASP A 30 6.57 3.82 0.28
C ASP A 30 7.13 3.04 1.49
N ALA A 31 8.45 2.83 1.55
CA ALA A 31 9.10 2.16 2.68
C ALA A 31 10.45 2.75 3.02
N SER A 32 10.93 2.51 4.25
CA SER A 32 12.30 2.85 4.64
C SER A 32 13.31 1.85 4.06
N VAL A 33 14.50 2.33 3.70
CA VAL A 33 15.60 1.48 3.24
C VAL A 33 16.85 1.76 4.07
N PHE A 34 17.34 0.72 4.74
CA PHE A 34 18.56 0.77 5.54
C PHE A 34 19.63 -0.13 4.93
N ARG A 35 20.82 0.39 4.67
CA ARG A 35 21.95 -0.37 4.13
C ARG A 35 22.46 -1.37 5.17
N VAL A 36 22.48 -2.65 4.81
CA VAL A 36 22.98 -3.73 5.67
C VAL A 36 24.17 -4.49 5.06
N GLY A 37 24.56 -4.15 3.84
CA GLY A 37 25.70 -4.71 3.12
C GLY A 37 26.18 -3.79 2.00
N GLU A 38 27.22 -4.22 1.25
CA GLU A 38 27.78 -3.43 0.16
C GLU A 38 26.76 -3.10 -0.94
N ASN A 39 25.98 -4.09 -1.36
CA ASN A 39 24.86 -3.95 -2.32
C ASN A 39 23.57 -4.55 -1.76
N LEU A 40 23.28 -4.36 -0.48
CA LEU A 40 22.09 -4.92 0.16
C LEU A 40 21.44 -3.91 1.07
N GLY A 41 20.17 -3.63 0.83
CA GLY A 41 19.27 -2.82 1.63
C GLY A 41 18.22 -3.68 2.35
N LEU A 42 17.99 -3.39 3.61
CA LEU A 42 16.81 -3.84 4.35
C LEU A 42 15.69 -2.85 4.09
N VAL A 43 14.58 -3.33 3.54
CA VAL A 43 13.35 -2.55 3.31
C VAL A 43 12.36 -2.88 4.41
N GLN A 44 11.77 -1.85 5.02
CA GLN A 44 10.79 -2.03 6.10
C GLN A 44 9.61 -1.08 5.94
N SER A 45 8.41 -1.65 6.06
CA SER A 45 7.15 -0.93 6.10
C SER A 45 6.24 -1.46 7.20
N ILE A 46 5.23 -0.67 7.55
CA ILE A 46 4.20 -1.03 8.51
C ILE A 46 2.88 -0.39 8.10
N ASP A 47 1.90 -1.24 7.80
CA ASP A 47 0.56 -0.82 7.42
C ASP A 47 -0.49 -1.65 8.13
N PHE A 48 -1.53 -0.99 8.65
CA PHE A 48 -2.72 -1.63 9.20
C PHE A 48 -3.91 -0.67 9.16
N PHE A 49 -5.11 -1.22 8.96
CA PHE A 49 -6.32 -0.42 8.80
C PHE A 49 -7.58 -1.20 9.22
N PRO A 50 -8.73 -0.51 9.41
CA PRO A 50 -9.99 -1.16 9.72
C PRO A 50 -10.57 -1.90 8.52
N PRO A 51 -11.46 -2.90 8.72
CA PRO A 51 -12.04 -3.68 7.63
C PRO A 51 -12.90 -2.83 6.69
N MET A 52 -12.80 -3.16 5.40
CA MET A 52 -13.65 -2.63 4.34
C MET A 52 -14.57 -3.71 3.74
N VAL A 53 -14.48 -4.94 4.23
CA VAL A 53 -15.32 -6.10 3.86
C VAL A 53 -15.77 -6.83 5.10
N ASP A 54 -16.87 -7.55 5.01
CA ASP A 54 -17.45 -8.29 6.14
C ASP A 54 -16.80 -9.67 6.33
N ASP A 55 -16.27 -10.27 5.26
CA ASP A 55 -15.54 -11.55 5.34
C ASP A 55 -14.16 -11.34 6.01
N PRO A 56 -13.93 -11.90 7.21
CA PRO A 56 -12.69 -11.69 7.94
C PRO A 56 -11.48 -12.35 7.26
N PHE A 57 -11.64 -13.45 6.54
CA PHE A 57 -10.55 -14.07 5.80
C PHE A 57 -10.12 -13.18 4.61
N LEU A 58 -11.09 -12.69 3.84
CA LEU A 58 -10.84 -11.76 2.73
C LEU A 58 -10.22 -10.45 3.23
N PHE A 59 -10.69 -9.91 4.38
CA PHE A 59 -10.07 -8.75 5.00
C PHE A 59 -8.60 -9.01 5.32
N GLY A 60 -8.29 -10.17 5.91
CA GLY A 60 -6.90 -10.58 6.18
C GLY A 60 -6.04 -10.63 4.93
N GLN A 61 -6.57 -11.19 3.82
CA GLN A 61 -5.87 -11.22 2.53
C GLN A 61 -5.59 -9.82 1.98
N ILE A 62 -6.58 -8.93 1.99
CA ILE A 62 -6.46 -7.56 1.47
C ILE A 62 -5.44 -6.77 2.30
N ALA A 63 -5.52 -6.85 3.62
CA ALA A 63 -4.62 -6.14 4.51
C ALA A 63 -3.16 -6.58 4.35
N ALA A 64 -2.93 -7.89 4.21
CA ALA A 64 -1.58 -8.40 3.97
C ALA A 64 -1.06 -8.04 2.58
N ALA A 65 -1.89 -8.10 1.53
CA ALA A 65 -1.50 -7.69 0.19
C ALA A 65 -1.09 -6.21 0.14
N ASN A 66 -1.80 -5.34 0.86
CA ASN A 66 -1.45 -3.92 1.00
C ASN A 66 -0.12 -3.75 1.76
N SER A 67 0.05 -4.37 2.92
CA SER A 67 1.29 -4.23 3.71
C SER A 67 2.54 -4.77 2.98
N LEU A 68 2.37 -5.73 2.08
CA LEU A 68 3.46 -6.28 1.24
C LEU A 68 3.78 -5.36 0.04
N SER A 69 2.85 -4.47 -0.34
CA SER A 69 2.92 -3.63 -1.53
C SER A 69 4.11 -2.68 -1.49
N ASP A 70 4.33 -2.02 -0.36
CA ASP A 70 5.43 -1.06 -0.17
C ASP A 70 6.81 -1.69 -0.43
N ILE A 71 6.99 -2.95 0.00
CA ILE A 71 8.25 -3.66 -0.25
C ILE A 71 8.47 -3.86 -1.76
N TYR A 72 7.41 -4.21 -2.49
CA TYR A 72 7.48 -4.36 -3.94
C TYR A 72 7.69 -3.03 -4.66
N ALA A 73 7.07 -1.95 -4.19
CA ALA A 73 7.24 -0.61 -4.75
C ALA A 73 8.70 -0.15 -4.68
N MET A 74 9.41 -0.51 -3.60
CA MET A 74 10.84 -0.23 -3.45
C MET A 74 11.75 -1.18 -4.25
N GLY A 75 11.21 -2.05 -5.12
CA GLY A 75 11.98 -3.07 -5.84
C GLY A 75 12.46 -4.22 -4.97
N GLY A 76 11.99 -4.30 -3.72
CA GLY A 76 12.37 -5.29 -2.72
C GLY A 76 11.57 -6.58 -2.80
N ARG A 77 12.09 -7.63 -2.19
CA ARG A 77 11.39 -8.91 -1.98
C ARG A 77 11.08 -9.09 -0.51
N PRO A 78 9.80 -9.30 -0.12
CA PRO A 78 9.44 -9.62 1.26
C PRO A 78 10.20 -10.84 1.76
N SER A 79 10.61 -10.82 3.03
CA SER A 79 11.33 -11.90 3.70
C SER A 79 10.54 -12.44 4.87
N HIS A 80 10.18 -11.57 5.79
CA HIS A 80 9.37 -11.93 6.95
C HIS A 80 8.47 -10.78 7.37
N ALA A 81 7.38 -11.12 8.08
CA ALA A 81 6.41 -10.17 8.57
C ALA A 81 6.01 -10.47 10.02
N MET A 82 5.56 -9.45 10.72
CA MET A 82 4.90 -9.55 12.03
C MET A 82 3.47 -9.06 11.93
N ASN A 83 2.52 -9.82 12.48
CA ASN A 83 1.12 -9.43 12.53
C ASN A 83 0.89 -8.28 13.51
N LEU A 84 0.04 -7.36 13.12
CA LEU A 84 -0.54 -6.31 13.96
C LEU A 84 -2.04 -6.51 13.97
N LEU A 85 -2.61 -6.92 15.10
CA LEU A 85 -4.03 -7.18 15.23
C LEU A 85 -4.61 -6.40 16.40
N CYS A 86 -5.50 -5.47 16.10
CA CYS A 86 -6.38 -4.84 17.06
C CYS A 86 -7.75 -5.50 16.93
N ILE A 87 -8.33 -5.97 18.02
CA ILE A 87 -9.62 -6.68 17.95
C ILE A 87 -10.48 -6.43 19.19
N PRO A 88 -11.77 -6.06 18.99
CA PRO A 88 -12.71 -5.96 20.10
C PRO A 88 -12.97 -7.32 20.75
N SER A 89 -13.05 -7.35 22.07
CA SER A 89 -13.32 -8.59 22.82
C SER A 89 -14.67 -9.24 22.48
N CYS A 90 -15.61 -8.50 21.87
CA CYS A 90 -16.91 -9.02 21.41
C CYS A 90 -16.82 -9.85 20.12
N LEU A 91 -15.73 -9.74 19.34
CA LEU A 91 -15.54 -10.46 18.05
C LEU A 91 -14.92 -11.80 18.34
N GLY A 92 -14.97 -12.61 19.10
CA GLY A 92 -14.48 -13.97 19.33
C GLY A 92 -13.15 -14.35 18.64
N VAL A 93 -12.54 -15.41 19.13
CA VAL A 93 -11.23 -15.90 18.62
C VAL A 93 -11.31 -16.46 17.20
N GLU A 94 -12.50 -16.89 16.78
CA GLU A 94 -12.77 -17.44 15.46
C GLU A 94 -12.57 -16.37 14.37
N VAL A 95 -13.10 -15.15 14.60
CA VAL A 95 -12.94 -14.01 13.68
C VAL A 95 -11.48 -13.60 13.61
N ALA A 96 -10.80 -13.48 14.75
CA ALA A 96 -9.36 -13.21 14.81
C ALA A 96 -8.57 -14.27 14.03
N GLY A 97 -8.91 -15.55 14.21
CA GLY A 97 -8.28 -16.67 13.52
C GLY A 97 -8.43 -16.58 11.98
N GLN A 98 -9.63 -16.21 11.51
CA GLN A 98 -9.88 -16.05 10.08
C GLN A 98 -9.10 -14.87 9.47
N ILE A 99 -9.04 -13.73 10.17
CA ILE A 99 -8.21 -12.58 9.72
C ILE A 99 -6.74 -12.99 9.60
N LEU A 100 -6.19 -13.61 10.64
CA LEU A 100 -4.79 -14.07 10.64
C LEU A 100 -4.53 -15.13 9.55
N ALA A 101 -5.49 -16.02 9.31
CA ALA A 101 -5.39 -17.04 8.25
C ALA A 101 -5.36 -16.41 6.86
N GLY A 102 -6.19 -15.38 6.62
CA GLY A 102 -6.17 -14.62 5.37
C GLY A 102 -4.84 -13.91 5.14
N GLY A 103 -4.28 -13.28 6.18
CA GLY A 103 -2.95 -12.68 6.13
C GLY A 103 -1.84 -13.71 5.86
N ALA A 104 -1.91 -14.86 6.53
CA ALA A 104 -0.97 -15.95 6.33
C ALA A 104 -1.01 -16.51 4.90
N ASP A 105 -2.20 -16.63 4.29
CA ASP A 105 -2.36 -17.06 2.91
C ASP A 105 -1.58 -16.17 1.93
N LYS A 106 -1.68 -14.85 2.08
CA LYS A 106 -0.93 -13.91 1.23
C LYS A 106 0.58 -13.90 1.52
N CYS A 107 0.97 -14.06 2.78
CA CYS A 107 2.38 -14.20 3.12
C CYS A 107 3.00 -15.47 2.48
N VAL A 108 2.28 -16.58 2.47
CA VAL A 108 2.71 -17.81 1.79
C VAL A 108 2.86 -17.58 0.29
N GLU A 109 1.87 -16.93 -0.36
CA GLU A 109 1.94 -16.56 -1.79
C GLU A 109 3.15 -15.69 -2.10
N ALA A 110 3.48 -14.73 -1.22
CA ALA A 110 4.62 -13.83 -1.34
C ALA A 110 5.99 -14.48 -1.01
N GLY A 111 6.01 -15.72 -0.52
CA GLY A 111 7.22 -16.33 0.03
C GLY A 111 7.74 -15.65 1.30
N CYS A 112 6.87 -14.96 2.04
CA CYS A 112 7.15 -14.18 3.23
C CYS A 112 6.80 -14.99 4.49
N SER A 113 7.74 -15.17 5.41
CA SER A 113 7.52 -15.92 6.66
C SER A 113 6.86 -15.03 7.71
N ILE A 114 5.80 -15.51 8.37
CA ILE A 114 5.28 -14.84 9.57
C ILE A 114 6.12 -15.20 10.77
N ALA A 115 6.78 -14.22 11.38
CA ALA A 115 7.73 -14.41 12.49
C ALA A 115 7.08 -14.20 13.87
N GLY A 116 5.83 -13.72 13.91
CA GLY A 116 5.12 -13.42 15.16
C GLY A 116 4.18 -12.23 14.99
N GLY A 117 4.03 -11.43 16.04
CA GLY A 117 3.20 -10.24 15.99
C GLY A 117 2.75 -9.77 17.37
N HIS A 118 1.86 -8.80 17.37
CA HIS A 118 1.25 -8.24 18.58
C HIS A 118 -0.25 -8.10 18.41
N THR A 119 -0.99 -8.42 19.47
CA THR A 119 -2.45 -8.29 19.51
C THR A 119 -2.85 -7.42 20.69
N ILE A 120 -3.73 -6.44 20.43
CA ILE A 120 -4.29 -5.58 21.48
C ILE A 120 -5.82 -5.60 21.41
N ASN A 121 -6.46 -5.33 22.56
CA ASN A 121 -7.87 -5.04 22.59
C ASN A 121 -8.11 -3.59 22.15
N ASP A 122 -9.05 -3.38 21.22
CA ASP A 122 -9.43 -2.07 20.70
C ASP A 122 -10.95 -2.06 20.49
N ASP A 123 -11.55 -0.90 20.37
CA ASP A 123 -12.99 -0.78 20.10
C ASP A 123 -13.34 -1.08 18.64
N GLU A 124 -12.37 -0.98 17.74
CA GLU A 124 -12.51 -1.25 16.30
C GLU A 124 -11.47 -2.28 15.84
N PRO A 125 -11.87 -3.32 15.08
CA PRO A 125 -10.91 -4.24 14.53
C PRO A 125 -9.99 -3.53 13.53
N LYS A 126 -8.68 -3.81 13.61
CA LYS A 126 -7.67 -3.36 12.63
C LYS A 126 -6.66 -4.48 12.44
N TYR A 127 -6.23 -4.67 11.22
CA TYR A 127 -5.23 -5.67 10.90
C TYR A 127 -4.27 -5.18 9.82
N GLY A 128 -3.07 -5.66 9.89
CA GLY A 128 -2.02 -5.48 8.91
C GLY A 128 -0.72 -6.10 9.35
N LEU A 129 0.36 -5.74 8.69
CA LEU A 129 1.66 -6.33 8.91
C LEU A 129 2.74 -5.23 9.07
N SER A 130 3.73 -5.53 9.91
CA SER A 130 5.05 -4.94 9.76
C SER A 130 5.89 -5.89 8.91
N VAL A 131 6.29 -5.44 7.73
CA VAL A 131 6.99 -6.27 6.74
C VAL A 131 8.45 -5.84 6.65
N SER A 132 9.34 -6.84 6.61
CA SER A 132 10.75 -6.66 6.29
C SER A 132 11.10 -7.44 5.03
N GLY A 133 11.83 -6.80 4.14
CA GLY A 133 12.29 -7.37 2.89
C GLY A 133 13.72 -6.94 2.57
N PHE A 134 14.22 -7.39 1.44
CA PHE A 134 15.55 -7.02 0.97
C PHE A 134 15.51 -6.55 -0.48
N VAL A 135 16.38 -5.59 -0.79
CA VAL A 135 16.60 -5.07 -2.14
C VAL A 135 18.09 -4.99 -2.44
N ALA A 136 18.48 -5.31 -3.66
CA ALA A 136 19.80 -4.96 -4.16
C ALA A 136 19.83 -3.44 -4.43
N LEU A 137 20.80 -2.73 -3.84
CA LEU A 137 20.81 -1.26 -3.87
C LEU A 137 20.92 -0.68 -5.28
N ASP A 138 21.53 -1.42 -6.21
CA ASP A 138 21.60 -1.06 -7.63
C ASP A 138 20.29 -1.31 -8.41
N ARG A 139 19.27 -1.90 -7.75
CA ARG A 139 17.92 -2.14 -8.29
C ARG A 139 16.82 -1.55 -7.42
N MET A 140 17.21 -0.77 -6.42
CA MET A 140 16.25 -0.08 -5.57
C MET A 140 15.42 0.91 -6.43
N LEU A 141 14.11 0.86 -6.24
CA LEU A 141 13.18 1.82 -6.80
C LEU A 141 12.80 2.83 -5.73
N ALA A 142 12.48 4.03 -6.16
CA ALA A 142 11.96 5.10 -5.32
C ALA A 142 10.87 5.84 -6.09
N ASN A 143 10.06 6.61 -5.42
CA ASN A 143 9.07 7.46 -6.09
C ASN A 143 9.71 8.67 -6.81
N SER A 144 10.99 8.95 -6.58
CA SER A 144 11.71 10.14 -7.04
C SER A 144 12.70 9.91 -8.18
N GLY A 145 12.58 8.80 -8.92
CA GLY A 145 13.53 8.45 -9.99
C GLY A 145 13.06 8.74 -11.41
N ALA A 146 11.84 9.24 -11.61
CA ALA A 146 11.24 9.43 -12.93
C ALA A 146 12.01 10.42 -13.81
N ARG A 147 12.06 10.15 -15.13
CA ARG A 147 12.82 10.94 -16.11
C ARG A 147 11.92 11.43 -17.24
N VAL A 148 12.31 12.53 -17.86
CA VAL A 148 11.60 13.04 -19.05
C VAL A 148 11.65 12.02 -20.18
N GLY A 149 10.47 11.63 -20.66
CA GLY A 149 10.28 10.61 -21.69
C GLY A 149 9.86 9.24 -21.16
N ASP A 150 9.80 9.07 -19.84
CA ASP A 150 9.26 7.85 -19.23
C ASP A 150 7.77 7.71 -19.50
N VAL A 151 7.29 6.47 -19.45
CA VAL A 151 5.88 6.11 -19.55
C VAL A 151 5.42 5.51 -18.23
N LEU A 152 4.30 5.99 -17.71
CA LEU A 152 3.68 5.44 -16.51
C LEU A 152 2.89 4.17 -16.84
N LEU A 153 3.12 3.11 -16.09
CA LEU A 153 2.39 1.86 -16.17
C LEU A 153 1.54 1.69 -14.91
N LEU A 154 0.22 1.79 -15.05
CA LEU A 154 -0.71 1.49 -13.97
C LEU A 154 -1.14 0.02 -14.05
N THR A 155 -0.78 -0.78 -13.06
CA THR A 155 -0.89 -2.25 -13.12
C THR A 155 -2.25 -2.80 -12.70
N LYS A 156 -3.10 -1.97 -12.05
CA LYS A 156 -4.46 -2.32 -11.61
C LYS A 156 -5.42 -1.17 -11.90
N ALA A 157 -6.70 -1.49 -12.04
CA ALA A 157 -7.75 -0.47 -12.05
C ALA A 157 -7.82 0.25 -10.69
N ILE A 158 -8.30 1.48 -10.70
CA ILE A 158 -8.47 2.30 -9.49
C ILE A 158 -9.94 2.61 -9.20
N GLY A 159 -10.20 3.19 -8.01
CA GLY A 159 -11.54 3.56 -7.56
C GLY A 159 -12.06 2.70 -6.41
N SER A 160 -11.24 1.82 -5.83
CA SER A 160 -11.62 0.96 -4.71
C SER A 160 -12.17 1.76 -3.52
N GLY A 161 -11.59 2.91 -3.18
CA GLY A 161 -12.08 3.76 -2.11
C GLY A 161 -13.49 4.32 -2.33
N ILE A 162 -13.86 4.60 -3.58
CA ILE A 162 -15.23 5.04 -3.95
C ILE A 162 -16.21 3.88 -3.76
N ILE A 163 -15.88 2.70 -4.31
CA ILE A 163 -16.75 1.52 -4.24
C ILE A 163 -16.91 1.03 -2.79
N THR A 164 -15.85 0.95 -2.00
CA THR A 164 -15.96 0.56 -0.58
C THR A 164 -16.79 1.55 0.23
N THR A 165 -16.74 2.84 -0.10
CA THR A 165 -17.59 3.86 0.52
C THR A 165 -19.05 3.68 0.09
N ALA A 166 -19.31 3.35 -1.18
CA ALA A 166 -20.65 3.08 -1.68
C ALA A 166 -21.26 1.82 -1.04
N ILE A 167 -20.46 0.76 -0.84
CA ILE A 167 -20.88 -0.46 -0.12
C ILE A 167 -21.26 -0.11 1.33
N LYS A 168 -20.43 0.64 2.05
CA LYS A 168 -20.74 1.10 3.42
C LYS A 168 -22.02 1.96 3.49
N GLY A 169 -22.34 2.67 2.41
CA GLY A 169 -23.56 3.45 2.25
C GLY A 169 -24.74 2.65 1.70
N GLU A 170 -24.63 1.33 1.56
CA GLU A 170 -25.68 0.44 1.03
C GLU A 170 -26.17 0.84 -0.39
N LEU A 171 -25.26 1.41 -1.21
CA LEU A 171 -25.54 1.81 -2.59
C LEU A 171 -25.09 0.77 -3.62
N ILE A 172 -24.18 -0.11 -3.23
CA ILE A 172 -23.64 -1.23 -4.02
C ILE A 172 -23.57 -2.46 -3.10
N GLU A 173 -24.00 -3.61 -3.61
CA GLU A 173 -23.87 -4.87 -2.87
C GLU A 173 -22.42 -5.41 -2.98
N GLN A 174 -21.95 -6.14 -1.98
CA GLN A 174 -20.57 -6.65 -1.94
C GLN A 174 -20.24 -7.60 -3.10
N ASP A 175 -21.19 -8.41 -3.56
CA ASP A 175 -21.01 -9.34 -4.66
C ASP A 175 -20.83 -8.63 -6.02
N GLU A 176 -21.40 -7.45 -6.20
CA GLU A 176 -21.18 -6.61 -7.39
C GLU A 176 -19.73 -6.08 -7.47
N ALA A 177 -19.02 -6.03 -6.35
CA ALA A 177 -17.64 -5.55 -6.26
C ALA A 177 -16.58 -6.68 -6.24
N ALA A 178 -16.96 -7.92 -6.55
CA ALA A 178 -16.07 -9.08 -6.46
C ALA A 178 -14.75 -8.90 -7.23
N ALA A 179 -14.79 -8.36 -8.46
CA ALA A 179 -13.60 -8.10 -9.27
C ALA A 179 -12.64 -7.08 -8.61
N MET A 180 -13.19 -6.09 -7.91
CA MET A 180 -12.39 -5.13 -7.14
C MET A 180 -11.71 -5.82 -5.95
N PHE A 181 -12.43 -6.62 -5.18
CA PHE A 181 -11.85 -7.35 -4.06
C PHE A 181 -10.78 -8.36 -4.50
N ASP A 182 -10.98 -9.03 -5.64
CA ASP A 182 -9.96 -9.88 -6.24
C ASP A 182 -8.70 -9.09 -6.62
N SER A 183 -8.86 -7.88 -7.14
CA SER A 183 -7.74 -6.99 -7.41
C SER A 183 -7.04 -6.54 -6.13
N MET A 184 -7.79 -6.19 -5.07
CA MET A 184 -7.22 -5.74 -3.79
C MET A 184 -6.39 -6.83 -3.10
N ARG A 185 -6.83 -8.10 -3.15
CA ARG A 185 -6.07 -9.23 -2.57
C ARG A 185 -4.96 -9.78 -3.48
N THR A 186 -4.87 -9.32 -4.73
CA THR A 186 -3.77 -9.70 -5.62
C THR A 186 -2.50 -8.95 -5.25
N LEU A 187 -1.37 -9.66 -5.09
CA LEU A 187 -0.09 -9.06 -4.74
C LEU A 187 0.40 -8.07 -5.80
N ASN A 188 1.01 -6.98 -5.37
CA ASN A 188 1.57 -5.92 -6.23
C ASN A 188 3.03 -6.20 -6.62
N GLU A 189 3.36 -7.44 -6.98
CA GLU A 189 4.72 -7.84 -7.34
C GLU A 189 5.15 -7.48 -8.78
N ALA A 190 4.29 -6.75 -9.53
CA ALA A 190 4.57 -6.35 -10.90
C ALA A 190 5.91 -5.62 -11.09
N PRO A 191 6.34 -4.68 -10.23
CA PRO A 191 7.64 -4.03 -10.36
C PRO A 191 8.80 -5.02 -10.42
N ILE A 192 8.78 -6.05 -9.58
CA ILE A 192 9.83 -7.09 -9.56
C ILE A 192 9.89 -7.87 -10.87
N ARG A 193 8.72 -8.24 -11.42
CA ARG A 193 8.63 -8.98 -12.68
C ARG A 193 8.99 -8.11 -13.87
N LEU A 194 8.56 -6.86 -13.90
CA LEU A 194 8.84 -5.92 -14.98
C LEU A 194 10.32 -5.53 -15.05
N ALA A 195 10.99 -5.43 -13.89
CA ALA A 195 12.42 -5.12 -13.83
C ALA A 195 13.33 -6.19 -14.48
N GLU A 196 12.82 -7.39 -14.77
CA GLU A 196 13.56 -8.41 -15.51
C GLU A 196 13.69 -8.09 -17.01
N GLY A 197 12.82 -7.24 -17.57
CA GLY A 197 12.81 -6.92 -19.00
C GLY A 197 12.74 -5.43 -19.34
N LEU A 198 12.56 -4.57 -18.36
CA LEU A 198 12.45 -3.12 -18.52
C LEU A 198 13.41 -2.40 -17.57
N GLU A 199 13.92 -1.26 -18.01
CA GLU A 199 14.59 -0.31 -17.12
C GLU A 199 13.50 0.52 -16.43
N LEU A 200 13.38 0.34 -15.11
CA LEU A 200 12.44 1.09 -14.27
C LEU A 200 13.21 2.22 -13.56
N HIS A 201 12.70 3.44 -13.64
CA HIS A 201 13.33 4.62 -13.04
C HIS A 201 12.69 5.03 -11.73
N GLY A 202 11.41 4.69 -11.52
CA GLY A 202 10.69 4.97 -10.30
C GLY A 202 9.49 4.04 -10.16
N CYS A 203 8.99 3.93 -8.95
CA CYS A 203 7.80 3.16 -8.63
C CYS A 203 7.17 3.72 -7.35
N THR A 204 5.87 3.64 -7.25
CA THR A 204 5.08 3.84 -6.04
C THR A 204 3.82 3.00 -6.15
N ASP A 205 3.21 2.62 -5.05
CA ASP A 205 1.87 2.07 -5.08
C ASP A 205 0.80 3.19 -4.98
N VAL A 206 -0.43 2.90 -5.37
CA VAL A 206 -1.53 3.88 -5.33
C VAL A 206 -2.49 3.49 -4.22
N THR A 207 -2.47 4.25 -3.14
CA THR A 207 -3.28 4.02 -1.94
C THR A 207 -4.26 5.16 -1.66
N GLY A 208 -4.41 5.58 -0.41
CA GLY A 208 -5.43 6.51 0.05
C GLY A 208 -5.37 7.93 -0.53
N PHE A 209 -4.22 8.37 -1.02
CA PHE A 209 -4.09 9.68 -1.68
C PHE A 209 -4.54 9.68 -3.13
N GLY A 210 -4.79 8.49 -3.71
CA GLY A 210 -5.25 8.30 -5.07
C GLY A 210 -4.17 8.56 -6.12
N LEU A 211 -4.49 8.24 -7.38
CA LEU A 211 -3.53 8.32 -8.48
C LEU A 211 -2.90 9.72 -8.64
N ILE A 212 -3.68 10.77 -8.50
CA ILE A 212 -3.18 12.15 -8.66
C ILE A 212 -2.22 12.50 -7.52
N GLY A 213 -2.53 12.13 -6.28
CA GLY A 213 -1.67 12.39 -5.13
C GLY A 213 -0.29 11.75 -5.31
N HIS A 214 -0.24 10.45 -5.55
CA HIS A 214 1.02 9.73 -5.75
C HIS A 214 1.76 10.15 -7.02
N ALA A 215 1.05 10.51 -8.11
CA ALA A 215 1.68 11.07 -9.30
C ALA A 215 2.30 12.46 -9.03
N CYS A 216 1.70 13.29 -8.17
CA CYS A 216 2.28 14.56 -7.73
C CYS A 216 3.55 14.33 -6.89
N GLU A 217 3.52 13.42 -5.92
CA GLU A 217 4.70 13.05 -5.12
C GLU A 217 5.86 12.59 -6.01
N MET A 218 5.57 11.69 -6.97
CA MET A 218 6.57 11.24 -7.96
C MET A 218 7.10 12.40 -8.81
N ALA A 219 6.23 13.30 -9.30
CA ALA A 219 6.61 14.45 -10.11
C ALA A 219 7.50 15.42 -9.34
N GLU A 220 7.12 15.76 -8.11
CA GLU A 220 7.85 16.67 -7.22
C GLU A 220 9.20 16.07 -6.82
N GLY A 221 9.24 14.82 -6.36
CA GLY A 221 10.46 14.13 -5.97
C GLY A 221 11.45 13.95 -7.13
N SER A 222 10.94 13.81 -8.37
CA SER A 222 11.78 13.65 -9.58
C SER A 222 12.10 14.97 -10.28
N GLY A 223 11.47 16.09 -9.92
CA GLY A 223 11.62 17.37 -10.60
C GLY A 223 11.12 17.37 -12.05
N VAL A 224 10.08 16.60 -12.34
CA VAL A 224 9.48 16.44 -13.68
C VAL A 224 7.99 16.81 -13.67
N GLN A 225 7.41 16.94 -14.84
CA GLN A 225 5.97 17.05 -15.02
C GLN A 225 5.40 15.69 -15.43
N VAL A 226 4.31 15.27 -14.79
CA VAL A 226 3.54 14.07 -15.15
C VAL A 226 2.27 14.50 -15.91
N GLU A 227 2.02 13.90 -17.07
CA GLU A 227 0.81 14.09 -17.87
C GLU A 227 -0.04 12.81 -17.82
N LEU A 228 -1.27 12.95 -17.33
CA LEU A 228 -2.24 11.84 -17.21
C LEU A 228 -3.39 12.04 -18.21
N ALA A 229 -3.53 11.10 -19.13
CA ALA A 229 -4.70 11.04 -20.02
C ALA A 229 -5.87 10.39 -19.27
N SER A 230 -6.82 11.19 -18.77
CA SER A 230 -7.93 10.71 -17.94
C SER A 230 -8.75 9.58 -18.57
N GLY A 231 -8.90 9.59 -19.91
CA GLY A 231 -9.60 8.54 -20.65
C GLY A 231 -8.85 7.22 -20.77
N ALA A 232 -7.56 7.18 -20.42
CA ALA A 232 -6.73 5.98 -20.43
C ALA A 232 -6.60 5.31 -19.04
N VAL A 233 -7.09 5.96 -17.98
CA VAL A 233 -7.02 5.42 -16.62
C VAL A 233 -8.08 4.33 -16.45
N PRO A 234 -7.68 3.07 -16.17
CA PRO A 234 -8.64 1.99 -15.92
C PRO A 234 -9.34 2.19 -14.58
N LEU A 235 -10.66 2.07 -14.59
CA LEU A 235 -11.51 2.19 -13.40
C LEU A 235 -12.27 0.88 -13.19
N PHE A 236 -12.59 0.59 -11.93
CA PHE A 236 -13.57 -0.44 -11.63
C PHE A 236 -14.96 0.00 -12.09
N ASP A 237 -15.84 -0.97 -12.33
CA ASP A 237 -17.23 -0.70 -12.69
C ASP A 237 -17.90 0.18 -11.64
N GLN A 238 -18.89 0.97 -12.05
CA GLN A 238 -19.68 1.88 -11.22
C GLN A 238 -18.91 3.06 -10.57
N VAL A 239 -17.57 3.12 -10.62
CA VAL A 239 -16.77 4.19 -9.98
C VAL A 239 -17.23 5.58 -10.42
N LEU A 240 -17.40 5.82 -11.72
CA LEU A 240 -17.82 7.14 -12.23
C LEU A 240 -19.24 7.49 -11.82
N ASP A 241 -20.15 6.52 -11.74
CA ASP A 241 -21.54 6.77 -11.36
C ASP A 241 -21.63 7.11 -9.88
N MET A 242 -20.90 6.40 -9.02
CA MET A 242 -20.80 6.72 -7.60
C MET A 242 -20.13 8.07 -7.36
N ALA A 243 -19.08 8.38 -8.10
CA ALA A 243 -18.42 9.70 -8.01
C ALA A 243 -19.37 10.85 -8.41
N ARG A 244 -20.21 10.66 -9.45
CA ARG A 244 -21.24 11.64 -9.85
C ARG A 244 -22.32 11.84 -8.79
N LEU A 245 -22.61 10.82 -7.99
CA LEU A 245 -23.51 10.92 -6.83
C LEU A 245 -22.85 11.59 -5.62
N GLY A 246 -21.57 11.97 -5.71
CA GLY A 246 -20.83 12.61 -4.64
C GLY A 246 -20.23 11.62 -3.63
N ILE A 247 -20.25 10.32 -3.93
CA ILE A 247 -19.58 9.29 -3.13
C ILE A 247 -18.09 9.37 -3.46
N ILE A 248 -17.39 10.24 -2.78
CA ILE A 248 -15.94 10.43 -2.92
C ILE A 248 -15.33 10.26 -1.55
N LEU A 249 -14.37 9.32 -1.45
CA LEU A 249 -13.56 9.20 -0.23
C LEU A 249 -12.68 10.44 -0.14
N SER A 250 -13.04 11.37 0.72
CA SER A 250 -12.30 12.62 0.87
C SER A 250 -11.34 12.54 2.05
N LEU A 251 -10.15 12.00 1.85
CA LEU A 251 -9.03 12.26 2.77
C LEU A 251 -8.46 13.69 2.61
N ILE A 252 -8.88 14.41 1.55
CA ILE A 252 -8.40 15.76 1.23
C ILE A 252 -9.18 16.85 1.98
N HIS A 253 -10.35 16.53 2.56
CA HIS A 253 -11.22 17.49 3.23
C HIS A 253 -11.26 17.34 4.76
N ILE A 254 -10.30 16.66 5.35
CA ILE A 254 -10.15 16.58 6.81
C ILE A 254 -8.96 17.43 7.25
#